data_6d029f8d42f0d05aab6b2a5e380e4fd7
#
_entry.id   6d029f8d42f0d05aab6b2a5e380e4fd7
#
_cell.length_a   1.000
_cell.length_b   1.000
_cell.length_c   1.000
_cell.angle_alpha   90.00
_cell.angle_beta   90.00
_cell.angle_gamma   90.00
#
_symmetry.space_group_name_H-M   'P 1'
#
loop_
_entity.id
_entity.type
_entity.pdbx_description
1 polymer ?
#
loop_
_entity_poly.entity_id
_entity_poly.type
_entity_poly.pdbx_seq_one_letter_code
_entity_poly.pdbx_strand_id
1 'polypeptide(L)'
;MTEKELLNLVVERDYEAVEVALKNSFDANKPLNNDTTGIEWASYTKDIQMMEIFWKHGAKSENEYVQDFIKEFEKGKTYLDFQEVEENKEDYPNLTESFSITKFQFLEGSIQEFEDNFFTIFIPISKFVLDDEIIEASIRLDEIQLPESLSSCIEKTIKFPINPVEGYIDGSIYLRNCHNPVDVTEINFLKLENQKLTLVMKMNFDFEYESIGFNNELLTKEFHLEIY
;
A
#
# COMPACT_ATOMS: atom_id res chain seq x y z
N MET A 1 -12.52 -15.33 38.52
CA MET A 1 -12.54 -15.58 37.07
C MET A 1 -11.44 -16.57 36.70
N THR A 2 -11.75 -17.57 35.91
CA THR A 2 -10.81 -18.54 35.37
C THR A 2 -10.25 -18.06 34.03
N GLU A 3 -9.13 -18.66 33.58
CA GLU A 3 -8.54 -18.38 32.26
C GLU A 3 -9.53 -18.61 31.11
N LYS A 4 -10.32 -19.70 31.21
CA LYS A 4 -11.35 -20.04 30.22
C LYS A 4 -12.48 -19.03 30.18
N GLU A 5 -12.89 -18.50 31.32
CA GLU A 5 -13.93 -17.45 31.37
C GLU A 5 -13.40 -16.17 30.75
N LEU A 6 -12.14 -15.76 31.03
CA LEU A 6 -11.54 -14.59 30.41
C LEU A 6 -11.35 -14.78 28.91
N LEU A 7 -10.90 -15.96 28.45
CA LEU A 7 -10.77 -16.25 27.03
C LEU A 7 -12.12 -16.11 26.29
N ASN A 8 -13.22 -16.58 26.88
CA ASN A 8 -14.53 -16.41 26.27
C ASN A 8 -14.88 -14.92 26.08
N LEU A 9 -14.60 -14.08 27.09
CA LEU A 9 -14.83 -12.63 26.98
C LEU A 9 -13.96 -11.98 25.88
N VAL A 10 -12.71 -12.43 25.72
CA VAL A 10 -11.84 -11.96 24.63
C VAL A 10 -12.38 -12.36 23.28
N VAL A 11 -12.84 -13.60 23.12
CA VAL A 11 -13.42 -14.11 21.85
C VAL A 11 -14.74 -13.40 21.52
N GLU A 12 -15.57 -13.12 22.53
CA GLU A 12 -16.84 -12.40 22.39
C GLU A 12 -16.65 -10.88 22.23
N ARG A 13 -15.40 -10.37 22.37
CA ARG A 13 -15.08 -8.94 22.34
C ARG A 13 -15.80 -8.12 23.40
N ASP A 14 -16.03 -8.70 24.57
CA ASP A 14 -16.56 -7.97 25.71
C ASP A 14 -15.46 -7.15 26.41
N TYR A 15 -15.13 -6.02 25.81
CA TYR A 15 -14.04 -5.14 26.23
C TYR A 15 -14.19 -4.67 27.68
N GLU A 16 -15.44 -4.35 28.09
CA GLU A 16 -15.74 -3.86 29.45
C GLU A 16 -15.50 -4.95 30.48
N ALA A 17 -16.00 -6.16 30.24
CA ALA A 17 -15.82 -7.28 31.15
C ALA A 17 -14.36 -7.72 31.24
N VAL A 18 -13.60 -7.70 30.15
CA VAL A 18 -12.14 -7.98 30.15
C VAL A 18 -11.41 -6.92 30.96
N GLU A 19 -11.69 -5.64 30.76
CA GLU A 19 -11.05 -4.55 31.50
C GLU A 19 -11.35 -4.66 33.00
N VAL A 20 -12.59 -4.98 33.38
CA VAL A 20 -12.98 -5.23 34.78
C VAL A 20 -12.22 -6.41 35.36
N ALA A 21 -12.05 -7.50 34.61
CA ALA A 21 -11.29 -8.66 35.08
C ALA A 21 -9.83 -8.33 35.37
N LEU A 22 -9.18 -7.59 34.49
CA LEU A 22 -7.80 -7.17 34.61
C LEU A 22 -7.64 -6.17 35.79
N LYS A 23 -8.54 -5.23 35.96
CA LYS A 23 -8.60 -4.33 37.11
C LYS A 23 -8.73 -5.08 38.46
N ASN A 24 -9.45 -6.20 38.46
CA ASN A 24 -9.63 -7.06 39.63
C ASN A 24 -8.51 -8.08 39.82
N SER A 25 -7.30 -7.74 39.35
CA SER A 25 -6.05 -8.48 39.59
C SER A 25 -5.90 -9.80 38.83
N PHE A 26 -6.62 -9.99 37.72
CA PHE A 26 -6.25 -11.06 36.79
C PHE A 26 -4.91 -10.70 36.13
N ASP A 27 -3.96 -11.64 36.15
CA ASP A 27 -2.64 -11.41 35.55
C ASP A 27 -2.73 -11.35 34.02
N ALA A 28 -2.47 -10.18 33.45
CA ALA A 28 -2.53 -9.94 32.01
C ALA A 28 -1.51 -10.79 31.19
N ASN A 29 -0.47 -11.31 31.87
CA ASN A 29 0.56 -12.17 31.26
C ASN A 29 0.27 -13.66 31.42
N LYS A 30 -0.82 -14.02 32.09
CA LYS A 30 -1.20 -15.41 32.28
C LYS A 30 -1.74 -15.98 30.95
N PRO A 31 -1.22 -17.15 30.49
CA PRO A 31 -1.78 -17.83 29.33
C PRO A 31 -3.26 -18.17 29.53
N LEU A 32 -4.08 -17.88 28.54
CA LEU A 32 -5.50 -18.19 28.54
C LEU A 32 -5.77 -19.57 27.94
N ASN A 33 -4.96 -19.99 26.97
CA ASN A 33 -5.02 -21.31 26.34
C ASN A 33 -3.70 -21.61 25.60
N ASN A 34 -3.21 -22.88 25.69
CA ASN A 34 -2.03 -23.38 24.94
C ASN A 34 -0.84 -22.39 24.92
N ASP A 35 -0.45 -21.90 26.09
CA ASP A 35 0.63 -20.93 26.28
C ASP A 35 0.42 -19.56 25.61
N THR A 36 -0.78 -19.28 25.08
CA THR A 36 -1.14 -18.02 24.44
C THR A 36 -1.77 -17.06 25.44
N THR A 37 -1.20 -15.88 25.58
CA THR A 37 -1.70 -14.79 26.42
C THR A 37 -2.88 -14.06 25.78
N GLY A 38 -3.60 -13.24 26.56
CA GLY A 38 -4.72 -12.47 26.04
C GLY A 38 -4.35 -11.46 24.95
N ILE A 39 -3.19 -10.80 25.08
CA ILE A 39 -2.70 -9.85 24.07
C ILE A 39 -2.32 -10.55 22.76
N GLU A 40 -1.79 -11.77 22.83
CA GLU A 40 -1.48 -12.57 21.64
C GLU A 40 -2.75 -13.09 20.96
N TRP A 41 -3.76 -13.50 21.74
CA TRP A 41 -5.08 -13.84 21.20
C TRP A 41 -5.69 -12.66 20.44
N ALA A 42 -5.65 -11.47 21.02
CA ALA A 42 -6.12 -10.25 20.37
C ALA A 42 -5.36 -9.97 19.06
N SER A 43 -4.06 -10.24 19.02
CA SER A 43 -3.25 -10.06 17.80
C SER A 43 -3.64 -11.00 16.67
N TYR A 44 -3.93 -12.27 16.95
CA TYR A 44 -4.38 -13.23 15.95
C TYR A 44 -5.72 -12.84 15.30
N THR A 45 -6.59 -12.18 16.07
CA THR A 45 -7.89 -11.68 15.59
C THR A 45 -7.83 -10.24 15.09
N LYS A 46 -6.63 -9.62 15.08
CA LYS A 46 -6.38 -8.21 14.73
C LYS A 46 -7.24 -7.23 15.56
N ASP A 47 -7.55 -7.59 16.79
CA ASP A 47 -8.35 -6.77 17.70
C ASP A 47 -7.44 -5.80 18.47
N ILE A 48 -7.17 -4.64 17.88
CA ILE A 48 -6.24 -3.64 18.40
C ILE A 48 -6.76 -3.03 19.72
N GLN A 49 -8.09 -2.88 19.85
CA GLN A 49 -8.70 -2.39 21.08
C GLN A 49 -8.47 -3.35 22.25
N MET A 50 -8.62 -4.64 22.00
CA MET A 50 -8.33 -5.67 23.00
C MET A 50 -6.84 -5.71 23.35
N MET A 51 -5.96 -5.56 22.34
CA MET A 51 -4.50 -5.47 22.58
C MET A 51 -4.15 -4.27 23.48
N GLU A 52 -4.75 -3.10 23.23
CA GLU A 52 -4.53 -1.90 24.05
C GLU A 52 -5.00 -2.12 25.51
N ILE A 53 -6.14 -2.78 25.70
CA ILE A 53 -6.65 -3.10 27.06
C ILE A 53 -5.64 -3.97 27.81
N PHE A 54 -5.18 -5.06 27.22
CA PHE A 54 -4.18 -5.93 27.86
C PHE A 54 -2.86 -5.20 28.12
N TRP A 55 -2.37 -4.40 27.17
CA TRP A 55 -1.17 -3.60 27.33
C TRP A 55 -1.26 -2.61 28.50
N LYS A 56 -2.38 -1.88 28.63
CA LYS A 56 -2.64 -0.95 29.77
C LYS A 56 -2.59 -1.64 31.11
N HIS A 57 -2.84 -2.94 31.15
CA HIS A 57 -2.76 -3.77 32.36
C HIS A 57 -1.43 -4.55 32.48
N GLY A 58 -0.40 -4.14 31.72
CA GLY A 58 0.96 -4.65 31.85
C GLY A 58 1.24 -5.95 31.11
N ALA A 59 0.41 -6.33 30.13
CA ALA A 59 0.70 -7.45 29.25
C ALA A 59 1.98 -7.22 28.44
N LYS A 60 2.74 -8.30 28.25
CA LYS A 60 3.97 -8.36 27.46
C LYS A 60 3.83 -9.48 26.44
N SER A 61 4.53 -9.39 25.34
CA SER A 61 4.66 -10.45 24.35
C SER A 61 6.01 -10.35 23.64
N GLU A 62 6.54 -11.48 23.18
CA GLU A 62 7.72 -11.53 22.31
C GLU A 62 7.31 -11.57 20.82
N ASN A 63 6.01 -11.60 20.51
CA ASN A 63 5.50 -11.56 19.15
C ASN A 63 5.79 -10.20 18.51
N GLU A 64 6.49 -10.20 17.39
CA GLU A 64 6.96 -8.98 16.69
C GLU A 64 5.79 -8.04 16.32
N TYR A 65 4.69 -8.59 15.81
CA TYR A 65 3.49 -7.82 15.49
C TYR A 65 2.91 -7.11 16.72
N VAL A 66 2.83 -7.79 17.87
CA VAL A 66 2.38 -7.19 19.15
C VAL A 66 3.35 -6.11 19.60
N GLN A 67 4.65 -6.34 19.48
CA GLN A 67 5.68 -5.39 19.88
C GLN A 67 5.61 -4.08 19.11
N ASP A 68 5.26 -4.14 17.83
CA ASP A 68 5.12 -2.92 17.02
C ASP A 68 3.93 -2.07 17.48
N PHE A 69 2.78 -2.69 17.82
CA PHE A 69 1.67 -1.96 18.43
C PHE A 69 2.02 -1.41 19.82
N ILE A 70 2.73 -2.18 20.66
CA ILE A 70 3.17 -1.71 21.99
C ILE A 70 4.03 -0.44 21.85
N LYS A 71 4.99 -0.41 20.93
CA LYS A 71 5.81 0.78 20.65
C LYS A 71 4.96 2.01 20.28
N GLU A 72 3.90 1.81 19.52
CA GLU A 72 3.00 2.89 19.14
C GLU A 72 2.11 3.35 20.31
N PHE A 73 1.63 2.42 21.16
CA PHE A 73 0.91 2.76 22.39
C PHE A 73 1.81 3.51 23.38
N GLU A 74 3.08 3.15 23.50
CA GLU A 74 4.07 3.87 24.32
C GLU A 74 4.30 5.31 23.84
N LYS A 75 4.11 5.59 22.55
CA LYS A 75 4.13 6.94 21.97
C LYS A 75 2.83 7.73 22.20
N GLY A 76 1.86 7.13 22.88
CA GLY A 76 0.57 7.74 23.21
C GLY A 76 -0.53 7.53 22.19
N LYS A 77 -0.34 6.67 21.17
CA LYS A 77 -1.43 6.24 20.30
C LYS A 77 -2.40 5.33 21.05
N THR A 78 -3.64 5.30 20.61
CA THR A 78 -4.72 4.45 21.11
C THR A 78 -5.24 3.56 19.99
N TYR A 79 -6.08 2.59 20.30
CA TYR A 79 -6.71 1.76 19.24
C TYR A 79 -7.46 2.59 18.19
N LEU A 80 -7.97 3.77 18.57
CA LEU A 80 -8.68 4.67 17.64
C LEU A 80 -7.78 5.18 16.51
N ASP A 81 -6.46 5.32 16.78
CA ASP A 81 -5.50 5.78 15.78
C ASP A 81 -5.19 4.72 14.72
N PHE A 82 -5.63 3.46 14.95
CA PHE A 82 -5.48 2.33 14.04
C PHE A 82 -6.81 1.86 13.44
N GLN A 83 -7.93 2.50 13.79
CA GLN A 83 -9.18 2.20 13.13
C GLN A 83 -9.07 2.64 11.67
N GLU A 84 -9.30 1.68 10.77
CA GLU A 84 -9.54 2.03 9.38
C GLU A 84 -10.75 2.97 9.36
N VAL A 85 -10.53 4.21 8.93
CA VAL A 85 -11.64 5.12 8.66
C VAL A 85 -12.42 4.48 7.51
N GLU A 86 -13.69 4.16 7.72
CA GLU A 86 -14.56 3.72 6.62
C GLU A 86 -14.53 4.84 5.56
N GLU A 87 -13.86 4.56 4.45
CA GLU A 87 -13.76 5.50 3.34
C GLU A 87 -15.14 5.59 2.66
N ASN A 88 -15.64 6.81 2.55
CA ASN A 88 -16.90 7.03 1.85
C ASN A 88 -16.63 7.07 0.33
N LYS A 89 -17.26 6.17 -0.42
CA LYS A 89 -17.17 6.11 -1.89
C LYS A 89 -17.55 7.43 -2.56
N GLU A 90 -18.43 8.21 -1.94
CA GLU A 90 -18.85 9.52 -2.46
C GLU A 90 -17.71 10.56 -2.48
N ASP A 91 -16.64 10.33 -1.70
CA ASP A 91 -15.48 11.22 -1.67
C ASP A 91 -14.55 11.02 -2.87
N TYR A 92 -14.78 9.98 -3.68
CA TYR A 92 -13.93 9.59 -4.80
C TYR A 92 -14.66 9.66 -6.14
N PRO A 93 -13.95 10.02 -7.24
CA PRO A 93 -14.55 10.01 -8.57
C PRO A 93 -14.99 8.59 -8.95
N ASN A 94 -16.23 8.43 -9.39
CA ASN A 94 -16.75 7.15 -9.88
C ASN A 94 -16.46 7.02 -11.39
N LEU A 95 -15.67 6.04 -11.76
CA LEU A 95 -15.23 5.76 -13.13
C LEU A 95 -15.95 4.55 -13.76
N THR A 96 -16.89 3.90 -13.09
CA THR A 96 -17.55 2.66 -13.54
C THR A 96 -18.12 2.77 -14.95
N GLU A 97 -18.90 3.81 -15.25
CA GLU A 97 -19.54 3.96 -16.57
C GLU A 97 -18.64 4.66 -17.62
N SER A 98 -17.50 5.17 -17.19
CA SER A 98 -16.69 6.04 -18.03
C SER A 98 -15.20 5.84 -17.79
N PHE A 99 -14.78 4.59 -17.54
CA PHE A 99 -13.39 4.24 -17.32
C PHE A 99 -12.52 4.72 -18.50
N SER A 100 -11.46 5.42 -18.16
CA SER A 100 -10.37 5.80 -19.07
C SER A 100 -9.16 6.22 -18.25
N ILE A 101 -7.98 5.80 -18.68
CA ILE A 101 -6.70 6.18 -18.06
C ILE A 101 -6.49 7.70 -18.04
N THR A 102 -7.10 8.42 -18.99
CA THR A 102 -7.02 9.89 -19.06
C THR A 102 -7.75 10.59 -17.91
N LYS A 103 -8.64 9.89 -17.21
CA LYS A 103 -9.37 10.41 -16.04
C LYS A 103 -8.65 10.16 -14.71
N PHE A 104 -7.59 9.37 -14.73
CA PHE A 104 -6.83 9.12 -13.52
C PHE A 104 -6.10 10.39 -13.09
N GLN A 105 -6.19 10.68 -11.80
CA GLN A 105 -5.37 11.69 -11.17
C GLN A 105 -4.08 11.04 -10.67
N PHE A 106 -3.00 11.20 -11.41
CA PHE A 106 -1.68 10.74 -11.02
C PHE A 106 -1.09 11.67 -9.98
N LEU A 107 -0.52 11.10 -8.93
CA LEU A 107 0.15 11.82 -7.86
C LEU A 107 1.65 11.94 -8.17
N GLU A 108 2.38 12.69 -7.33
CA GLU A 108 3.84 12.74 -7.40
C GLU A 108 4.41 11.34 -7.17
N GLY A 109 5.21 10.88 -8.10
CA GLY A 109 5.80 9.55 -8.06
C GLY A 109 7.22 9.55 -7.49
N SER A 110 7.86 8.40 -7.60
CA SER A 110 9.27 8.23 -7.21
C SER A 110 10.06 7.49 -8.27
N ILE A 111 11.37 7.74 -8.30
CA ILE A 111 12.34 7.01 -9.08
C ILE A 111 13.50 6.59 -8.18
N GLN A 112 13.89 5.33 -8.28
CA GLN A 112 14.98 4.75 -7.50
C GLN A 112 15.95 4.02 -8.42
N GLU A 113 17.25 4.28 -8.23
CA GLU A 113 18.32 3.49 -8.83
C GLU A 113 18.63 2.29 -7.93
N PHE A 114 18.66 1.07 -8.47
CA PHE A 114 18.97 -0.15 -7.73
C PHE A 114 20.28 -0.82 -8.20
N GLU A 115 20.69 -0.57 -9.44
CA GLU A 115 21.98 -0.95 -10.02
C GLU A 115 22.44 0.17 -10.97
N ASP A 116 23.69 0.16 -11.41
CA ASP A 116 24.28 1.17 -12.30
C ASP A 116 23.40 1.39 -13.54
N ASN A 117 22.72 2.55 -13.61
CA ASN A 117 21.80 2.96 -14.68
C ASN A 117 20.53 2.09 -14.83
N PHE A 118 20.19 1.25 -13.83
CA PHE A 118 18.90 0.56 -13.77
C PHE A 118 17.98 1.20 -12.74
N PHE A 119 16.77 1.51 -13.14
CA PHE A 119 15.83 2.27 -12.34
C PHE A 119 14.47 1.58 -12.25
N THR A 120 13.78 1.85 -11.14
CA THR A 120 12.36 1.58 -10.96
C THR A 120 11.63 2.91 -10.79
N ILE A 121 10.47 3.06 -11.43
CA ILE A 121 9.56 4.20 -11.25
C ILE A 121 8.27 3.69 -10.63
N PHE A 122 7.79 4.42 -9.63
CA PHE A 122 6.50 4.20 -8.98
C PHE A 122 5.64 5.47 -9.07
N ILE A 123 4.42 5.37 -9.60
CA ILE A 123 3.51 6.50 -9.77
C ILE A 123 2.17 6.14 -9.12
N PRO A 124 1.86 6.69 -7.94
CA PRO A 124 0.57 6.47 -7.30
C PRO A 124 -0.55 7.18 -8.07
N ILE A 125 -1.74 6.62 -7.97
CA ILE A 125 -2.97 7.18 -8.54
C ILE A 125 -3.91 7.52 -7.38
N SER A 126 -4.55 8.67 -7.41
CA SER A 126 -5.60 8.99 -6.43
C SER A 126 -6.68 7.93 -6.46
N LYS A 127 -7.20 7.58 -5.29
CA LYS A 127 -8.30 6.61 -5.17
C LYS A 127 -9.49 7.02 -6.01
N PHE A 128 -10.17 6.03 -6.57
CA PHE A 128 -11.38 6.20 -7.37
C PHE A 128 -12.32 5.01 -7.14
N VAL A 129 -13.59 5.16 -7.50
CA VAL A 129 -14.57 4.09 -7.43
C VAL A 129 -14.71 3.42 -8.80
N LEU A 130 -14.68 2.09 -8.80
CA LEU A 130 -14.90 1.24 -9.97
C LEU A 130 -15.78 0.06 -9.57
N ASP A 131 -16.95 -0.09 -10.22
CA ASP A 131 -17.96 -1.13 -9.90
C ASP A 131 -18.26 -1.27 -8.40
N ASP A 132 -18.51 -0.14 -7.78
CA ASP A 132 -18.85 -0.04 -6.37
C ASP A 132 -17.73 -0.43 -5.37
N GLU A 133 -16.48 -0.45 -5.82
CA GLU A 133 -15.30 -0.65 -4.98
C GLU A 133 -14.37 0.57 -5.03
N ILE A 134 -13.77 0.93 -3.89
CA ILE A 134 -12.71 1.94 -3.85
C ILE A 134 -11.42 1.27 -4.32
N ILE A 135 -10.85 1.80 -5.40
CA ILE A 135 -9.62 1.27 -6.00
C ILE A 135 -8.45 2.15 -5.60
N GLU A 136 -7.44 1.52 -5.05
CA GLU A 136 -6.10 2.07 -4.85
C GLU A 136 -5.17 1.44 -5.87
N ALA A 137 -4.59 2.25 -6.74
CA ALA A 137 -3.77 1.78 -7.84
C ALA A 137 -2.49 2.61 -7.98
N SER A 138 -1.50 2.01 -8.62
CA SER A 138 -0.26 2.67 -9.00
C SER A 138 0.28 2.08 -10.29
N ILE A 139 1.06 2.86 -11.02
CA ILE A 139 1.89 2.35 -12.11
C ILE A 139 3.25 2.03 -11.49
N ARG A 140 3.73 0.83 -11.76
CA ARG A 140 5.09 0.39 -11.47
C ARG A 140 5.81 0.07 -12.77
N LEU A 141 7.01 0.62 -12.93
CA LEU A 141 7.88 0.40 -14.07
C LEU A 141 9.21 -0.10 -13.55
N ASP A 142 9.55 -1.33 -13.85
CA ASP A 142 10.78 -1.99 -13.41
C ASP A 142 11.75 -2.15 -14.60
N GLU A 143 13.01 -2.42 -14.29
CA GLU A 143 14.06 -2.72 -15.26
C GLU A 143 14.31 -1.61 -16.30
N ILE A 144 14.12 -0.35 -15.93
CA ILE A 144 14.42 0.78 -16.82
C ILE A 144 15.91 0.92 -16.95
N GLN A 145 16.49 0.43 -18.04
CA GLN A 145 17.90 0.57 -18.34
C GLN A 145 18.18 1.85 -19.13
N LEU A 146 18.90 2.80 -18.53
CA LEU A 146 19.34 4.01 -19.21
C LEU A 146 20.73 3.80 -19.83
N PRO A 147 21.02 4.42 -21.00
CA PRO A 147 22.32 4.29 -21.65
C PRO A 147 23.46 4.99 -20.89
N GLU A 148 23.14 5.88 -19.96
CA GLU A 148 24.05 6.70 -19.16
C GLU A 148 23.37 7.14 -17.87
N SER A 149 24.08 7.85 -17.00
CA SER A 149 23.52 8.35 -15.73
C SER A 149 22.26 9.20 -15.96
N LEU A 150 21.35 9.18 -15.00
CA LEU A 150 20.07 9.93 -15.06
C LEU A 150 20.30 11.41 -15.39
N SER A 151 21.32 12.04 -14.77
CA SER A 151 21.66 13.45 -15.02
C SER A 151 22.11 13.72 -16.45
N SER A 152 22.75 12.73 -17.09
CA SER A 152 23.19 12.82 -18.48
C SER A 152 22.05 12.61 -19.48
N CYS A 153 20.93 12.05 -19.04
CA CYS A 153 19.74 11.85 -19.85
C CYS A 153 18.83 13.09 -19.96
N ILE A 154 19.09 14.15 -19.17
CA ILE A 154 18.29 15.38 -19.19
C ILE A 154 18.32 16.03 -20.59
N GLU A 155 17.18 16.56 -21.01
CA GLU A 155 16.90 17.09 -22.35
C GLU A 155 16.99 16.05 -23.49
N LYS A 156 16.97 14.74 -23.13
CA LYS A 156 16.99 13.65 -24.11
C LYS A 156 15.69 12.86 -24.09
N THR A 157 15.37 12.32 -25.26
CA THR A 157 14.29 11.36 -25.43
C THR A 157 14.88 9.98 -25.66
N ILE A 158 14.53 9.02 -24.82
CA ILE A 158 14.95 7.62 -24.94
C ILE A 158 13.73 6.78 -25.35
N LYS A 159 13.95 5.90 -26.31
CA LYS A 159 12.92 4.97 -26.81
C LYS A 159 13.20 3.58 -26.29
N PHE A 160 12.16 2.88 -25.93
CA PHE A 160 12.19 1.52 -25.42
C PHE A 160 11.40 0.59 -26.34
N PRO A 161 11.85 -0.65 -26.52
CA PRO A 161 11.09 -1.67 -27.24
C PRO A 161 9.86 -2.08 -26.41
N ILE A 162 8.92 -2.75 -27.05
CA ILE A 162 7.72 -3.31 -26.42
C ILE A 162 8.02 -4.76 -26.03
N ASN A 163 7.46 -5.22 -24.90
CA ASN A 163 7.51 -6.61 -24.47
C ASN A 163 7.08 -7.58 -25.61
N PRO A 164 7.79 -8.69 -25.89
CA PRO A 164 8.92 -9.26 -25.16
C PRO A 164 10.32 -8.97 -25.77
N VAL A 165 10.49 -7.87 -26.45
CA VAL A 165 11.77 -7.52 -27.08
C VAL A 165 12.76 -7.05 -26.02
N GLU A 166 13.97 -7.62 -25.99
CA GLU A 166 15.03 -7.30 -25.03
C GLU A 166 15.24 -5.78 -24.86
N GLY A 167 15.31 -5.34 -23.60
CA GLY A 167 15.41 -3.91 -23.23
C GLY A 167 14.06 -3.21 -23.08
N TYR A 168 12.93 -3.95 -23.11
CA TYR A 168 11.63 -3.38 -22.74
C TYR A 168 11.59 -3.02 -21.25
N ILE A 169 10.70 -2.10 -20.90
CA ILE A 169 10.41 -1.75 -19.51
C ILE A 169 9.31 -2.67 -18.99
N ASP A 170 9.55 -3.39 -17.89
CA ASP A 170 8.53 -4.22 -17.25
C ASP A 170 7.57 -3.32 -16.46
N GLY A 171 6.49 -2.93 -17.14
CA GLY A 171 5.50 -2.01 -16.60
C GLY A 171 4.18 -2.69 -16.26
N SER A 172 3.58 -2.26 -15.16
CA SER A 172 2.29 -2.80 -14.70
C SER A 172 1.42 -1.77 -13.99
N ILE A 173 0.11 -1.98 -14.06
CA ILE A 173 -0.90 -1.38 -13.20
C ILE A 173 -1.82 -2.48 -12.67
N TYR A 174 -2.09 -2.49 -11.37
CA TYR A 174 -3.03 -3.43 -10.76
C TYR A 174 -4.39 -2.76 -10.57
N LEU A 175 -5.41 -3.34 -11.19
CA LEU A 175 -6.80 -2.97 -10.99
C LEU A 175 -7.56 -4.18 -10.48
N ARG A 176 -8.18 -4.09 -9.29
CA ARG A 176 -8.91 -5.21 -8.66
C ARG A 176 -8.08 -6.50 -8.54
N ASN A 177 -6.83 -6.38 -8.16
CA ASN A 177 -5.88 -7.50 -8.11
C ASN A 177 -5.55 -8.14 -9.46
N CYS A 178 -6.04 -7.60 -10.59
CA CYS A 178 -5.64 -8.02 -11.93
C CYS A 178 -4.40 -7.26 -12.38
N HIS A 179 -3.41 -7.97 -12.88
CA HIS A 179 -2.18 -7.41 -13.44
C HIS A 179 -2.41 -6.98 -14.89
N ASN A 180 -2.33 -5.69 -15.16
CA ASN A 180 -2.47 -5.16 -16.51
C ASN A 180 -1.11 -4.60 -16.96
N PRO A 181 -0.53 -5.12 -18.05
CA PRO A 181 0.75 -4.66 -18.58
C PRO A 181 0.71 -3.19 -19.01
N VAL A 182 1.83 -2.50 -18.83
CA VAL A 182 2.04 -1.12 -19.28
C VAL A 182 3.34 -1.06 -20.06
N ASP A 183 3.23 -0.98 -21.39
CA ASP A 183 4.40 -0.78 -22.25
C ASP A 183 4.78 0.70 -22.31
N VAL A 184 5.99 1.03 -21.89
CA VAL A 184 6.55 2.37 -22.04
C VAL A 184 7.40 2.40 -23.30
N THR A 185 6.98 3.17 -24.29
CA THR A 185 7.67 3.23 -25.60
C THR A 185 8.65 4.40 -25.71
N GLU A 186 8.48 5.42 -24.87
CA GLU A 186 9.31 6.63 -24.91
C GLU A 186 9.30 7.35 -23.57
N ILE A 187 10.48 7.79 -23.11
CA ILE A 187 10.63 8.71 -21.99
C ILE A 187 11.43 9.93 -22.45
N ASN A 188 10.86 11.10 -22.29
CA ASN A 188 11.53 12.38 -22.53
C ASN A 188 11.87 13.01 -21.18
N PHE A 189 13.14 13.08 -20.84
CA PHE A 189 13.66 13.65 -19.59
C PHE A 189 13.78 15.16 -19.75
N LEU A 190 12.92 15.93 -19.04
CA LEU A 190 12.85 17.37 -19.24
C LEU A 190 13.80 18.13 -18.29
N LYS A 191 13.76 17.78 -17.00
CA LYS A 191 14.41 18.60 -15.98
C LYS A 191 14.74 17.78 -14.72
N LEU A 192 15.86 18.10 -14.10
CA LEU A 192 16.27 17.55 -12.81
C LEU A 192 16.71 18.71 -11.90
N GLU A 193 15.92 18.98 -10.85
CA GLU A 193 16.20 20.04 -9.87
C GLU A 193 15.80 19.60 -8.47
N ASN A 194 16.66 19.85 -7.47
CA ASN A 194 16.36 19.59 -6.06
C ASN A 194 15.84 18.17 -5.77
N GLN A 195 16.45 17.14 -6.37
CA GLN A 195 16.02 15.74 -6.30
C GLN A 195 14.62 15.46 -6.88
N LYS A 196 14.12 16.36 -7.71
CA LYS A 196 12.87 16.18 -8.45
C LYS A 196 13.16 16.10 -9.94
N LEU A 197 12.68 15.00 -10.54
CA LEU A 197 12.76 14.75 -11.96
C LEU A 197 11.41 15.07 -12.61
N THR A 198 11.43 15.85 -13.68
CA THR A 198 10.27 16.03 -14.57
C THR A 198 10.53 15.32 -15.88
N LEU A 199 9.59 14.49 -16.31
CA LEU A 199 9.66 13.75 -17.55
C LEU A 199 8.29 13.58 -18.20
N VAL A 200 8.28 13.31 -19.52
CA VAL A 200 7.07 12.90 -20.25
C VAL A 200 7.22 11.45 -20.67
N MET A 201 6.24 10.62 -20.36
CA MET A 201 6.19 9.23 -20.80
C MET A 201 5.08 9.00 -21.82
N LYS A 202 5.38 8.13 -22.80
CA LYS A 202 4.40 7.58 -23.72
C LYS A 202 4.20 6.10 -23.40
N MET A 203 2.99 5.77 -22.95
CA MET A 203 2.63 4.46 -22.42
C MET A 203 1.44 3.89 -23.16
N ASN A 204 1.43 2.56 -23.30
CA ASN A 204 0.28 1.78 -23.77
C ASN A 204 -0.17 0.87 -22.62
N PHE A 205 -1.43 0.97 -22.23
CA PHE A 205 -2.05 0.15 -21.17
C PHE A 205 -2.81 -0.99 -21.83
N ASP A 206 -2.41 -2.24 -21.54
CA ASP A 206 -3.08 -3.43 -22.06
C ASP A 206 -4.11 -3.97 -21.05
N PHE A 207 -5.30 -3.37 -21.04
CA PHE A 207 -6.42 -3.81 -20.20
C PHE A 207 -7.15 -5.03 -20.75
N GLU A 208 -6.93 -5.38 -22.02
CA GLU A 208 -7.51 -6.57 -22.63
C GLU A 208 -6.78 -7.84 -22.20
N TYR A 209 -5.53 -7.72 -21.71
CA TYR A 209 -4.70 -8.85 -21.28
C TYR A 209 -5.41 -9.72 -20.22
N GLU A 210 -5.95 -9.12 -19.17
CA GLU A 210 -6.69 -9.83 -18.11
C GLU A 210 -8.21 -9.87 -18.35
N SER A 211 -8.68 -9.38 -19.51
CA SER A 211 -10.10 -9.37 -19.90
C SER A 211 -11.01 -8.70 -18.86
N ILE A 212 -10.54 -7.63 -18.23
CA ILE A 212 -11.28 -6.91 -17.18
C ILE A 212 -12.41 -6.02 -17.72
N GLY A 213 -12.69 -6.10 -19.04
CA GLY A 213 -13.82 -5.40 -19.66
C GLY A 213 -13.50 -3.99 -20.17
N PHE A 214 -12.23 -3.57 -20.13
CA PHE A 214 -11.78 -2.29 -20.66
C PHE A 214 -10.95 -2.46 -21.92
N ASN A 215 -10.95 -1.44 -22.77
CA ASN A 215 -10.12 -1.42 -23.97
C ASN A 215 -8.71 -0.94 -23.65
N ASN A 216 -7.76 -1.32 -24.49
CA ASN A 216 -6.40 -0.81 -24.42
C ASN A 216 -6.36 0.69 -24.69
N GLU A 217 -5.53 1.42 -23.93
CA GLU A 217 -5.45 2.88 -24.05
C GLU A 217 -4.00 3.36 -24.17
N LEU A 218 -3.80 4.44 -24.93
CA LEU A 218 -2.54 5.16 -25.02
C LEU A 218 -2.57 6.42 -24.15
N LEU A 219 -1.50 6.66 -23.42
CA LEU A 219 -1.31 7.88 -22.64
C LEU A 219 0.04 8.51 -22.94
N THR A 220 0.04 9.81 -23.19
CA THR A 220 1.26 10.63 -23.16
C THR A 220 1.07 11.70 -22.10
N LYS A 221 1.91 11.67 -21.06
CA LYS A 221 1.72 12.53 -19.89
C LYS A 221 3.04 12.93 -19.25
N GLU A 222 3.07 14.14 -18.73
CA GLU A 222 4.14 14.64 -17.86
C GLU A 222 3.96 14.14 -16.43
N PHE A 223 5.07 13.72 -15.83
CA PHE A 223 5.14 13.24 -14.44
C PHE A 223 6.24 13.99 -13.69
N HIS A 224 6.03 14.12 -12.37
CA HIS A 224 6.99 14.63 -11.43
C HIS A 224 7.36 13.52 -10.45
N LEU A 225 8.65 13.23 -10.33
CA LEU A 225 9.17 12.11 -9.55
C LEU A 225 10.19 12.61 -8.53
N GLU A 226 10.12 12.14 -7.30
CA GLU A 226 11.18 12.29 -6.31
C GLU A 226 12.25 11.22 -6.53
N ILE A 227 13.53 11.59 -6.34
CA ILE A 227 14.67 10.67 -6.46
C ILE A 227 15.07 10.18 -5.07
N TYR A 228 15.16 8.85 -4.91
CA TYR A 228 15.57 8.16 -3.69
C TYR A 228 16.85 7.37 -3.90
#